data_e5aeb4c0e5d5a66777f9ba436f2c40ec
#
_entry.id   e5aeb4c0e5d5a66777f9ba436f2c40ec
#
_cell.length_a   1.000
_cell.length_b   1.000
_cell.length_c   1.000
_cell.angle_alpha   90.00
_cell.angle_beta   90.00
_cell.angle_gamma   90.00
#
_symmetry.space_group_name_H-M   'P 1'
#
loop_
_entity.id
_entity.type
_entity.pdbx_description
1 polymer ?
#
loop_
_entity_poly.entity_id
_entity_poly.type
_entity_poly.pdbx_seq_one_letter_code
_entity_poly.pdbx_strand_id
1 'polypeptide(L)'
;MFILKDVIYKDILHIPYLQIQKEKITCIIGESESGSGKSTLLRMLNDLQSPTSGTIEYNGKLISDYHPIQLRRDVVMLGQTPPIFDGAVKDNLLMGLRLSEKPFPNDDALRSALQTVSLDKQLEDNTSSLSGGEKQRLAFARIVLMDPPVYLLDEPTSALDSDTERRIMKQFTELARKKKKTVIFITHSQQLPEEIADDIIEISKTKGATRKEVLSVEGRY
;
A
#
# COMPACT_ATOMS: atom_id res chain seq x y z
N MET A 1 1.86 -11.13 -11.98
CA MET A 1 2.48 -10.57 -10.78
C MET A 1 2.07 -11.31 -9.52
N PHE A 2 0.90 -11.07 -8.90
CA PHE A 2 0.38 -12.02 -7.90
C PHE A 2 -0.68 -12.90 -8.52
N ILE A 3 -0.63 -14.18 -8.18
CA ILE A 3 -1.66 -15.17 -8.52
C ILE A 3 -2.03 -15.90 -7.24
N LEU A 4 -3.30 -15.87 -6.89
CA LEU A 4 -3.87 -16.57 -5.74
C LEU A 4 -4.76 -17.70 -6.27
N LYS A 5 -4.59 -18.92 -5.73
CA LYS A 5 -5.36 -20.11 -6.13
C LYS A 5 -5.88 -20.80 -4.87
N ASP A 6 -7.20 -20.93 -4.77
CA ASP A 6 -7.92 -21.59 -3.68
C ASP A 6 -7.50 -21.12 -2.28
N VAL A 7 -7.21 -19.79 -2.17
CA VAL A 7 -6.72 -19.20 -0.93
C VAL A 7 -7.87 -19.10 0.07
N ILE A 8 -7.71 -19.76 1.21
CA ILE A 8 -8.64 -19.71 2.35
C ILE A 8 -7.89 -19.18 3.57
N TYR A 9 -8.53 -18.30 4.31
CA TYR A 9 -8.05 -17.89 5.61
C TYR A 9 -9.20 -17.93 6.63
N LYS A 10 -9.19 -18.98 7.45
CA LYS A 10 -10.26 -19.25 8.43
C LYS A 10 -11.63 -19.17 7.74
N ASP A 11 -12.61 -18.59 8.42
CA ASP A 11 -13.96 -18.25 7.94
C ASP A 11 -14.10 -16.79 7.45
N ILE A 12 -12.93 -16.12 7.25
CA ILE A 12 -12.87 -14.69 6.93
C ILE A 12 -12.72 -14.46 5.42
N LEU A 13 -11.88 -15.25 4.75
CA LEU A 13 -11.51 -15.03 3.35
C LEU A 13 -11.50 -16.34 2.58
N HIS A 14 -12.20 -16.35 1.44
CA HIS A 14 -12.15 -17.42 0.46
C HIS A 14 -12.00 -16.83 -0.94
N ILE A 15 -10.88 -17.08 -1.58
CA ILE A 15 -10.53 -16.61 -2.92
C ILE A 15 -10.19 -17.82 -3.79
N PRO A 16 -11.13 -18.30 -4.62
CA PRO A 16 -10.87 -19.42 -5.54
C PRO A 16 -9.76 -19.08 -6.54
N TYR A 17 -9.84 -17.89 -7.14
CA TYR A 17 -8.82 -17.38 -8.04
C TYR A 17 -8.79 -15.85 -8.03
N LEU A 18 -7.58 -15.30 -7.97
CA LEU A 18 -7.36 -13.86 -8.14
C LEU A 18 -5.99 -13.64 -8.77
N GLN A 19 -5.97 -12.80 -9.80
CA GLN A 19 -4.72 -12.32 -10.40
C GLN A 19 -4.63 -10.80 -10.24
N ILE A 20 -3.53 -10.29 -9.70
CA ILE A 20 -3.22 -8.86 -9.61
C ILE A 20 -2.09 -8.55 -10.60
N GLN A 21 -2.32 -7.57 -11.46
CA GLN A 21 -1.41 -7.24 -12.55
C GLN A 21 -0.22 -6.41 -12.06
N LYS A 22 0.91 -6.55 -12.77
CA LYS A 22 2.12 -5.75 -12.57
C LYS A 22 1.92 -4.33 -13.12
N GLU A 23 2.55 -3.34 -12.48
CA GLU A 23 2.59 -1.94 -12.93
C GLU A 23 1.19 -1.30 -13.06
N LYS A 24 0.24 -1.79 -12.25
CA LYS A 24 -1.13 -1.28 -12.15
C LYS A 24 -1.43 -0.76 -10.75
N ILE A 25 -2.37 0.15 -10.69
CA ILE A 25 -2.95 0.66 -9.45
C ILE A 25 -4.23 -0.14 -9.19
N THR A 26 -4.21 -1.02 -8.22
CA THR A 26 -5.34 -1.87 -7.85
C THR A 26 -5.95 -1.40 -6.53
N CYS A 27 -7.23 -1.12 -6.51
CA CYS A 27 -7.97 -0.84 -5.28
C CYS A 27 -8.69 -2.09 -4.80
N ILE A 28 -8.59 -2.38 -3.50
CA ILE A 28 -9.37 -3.42 -2.84
C ILE A 28 -10.46 -2.76 -2.02
N ILE A 29 -11.70 -3.04 -2.39
CA ILE A 29 -12.90 -2.62 -1.66
C ILE A 29 -13.62 -3.85 -1.08
N GLY A 30 -14.59 -3.67 -0.24
CA GLY A 30 -15.42 -4.77 0.27
C GLY A 30 -16.51 -4.26 1.16
N GLU A 31 -17.51 -5.13 1.40
CA GLU A 31 -18.61 -4.84 2.32
C GLU A 31 -18.05 -4.26 3.62
N SER A 32 -18.66 -3.17 4.04
CA SER A 32 -18.20 -2.28 5.10
C SER A 32 -17.93 -3.01 6.42
N GLU A 33 -16.97 -2.45 7.16
CA GLU A 33 -16.60 -2.74 8.54
C GLU A 33 -15.52 -3.80 8.76
N SER A 34 -14.84 -3.69 9.87
CA SER A 34 -13.73 -4.53 10.29
C SER A 34 -14.09 -6.01 10.19
N GLY A 35 -13.30 -6.77 9.45
CA GLY A 35 -13.48 -8.23 9.32
C GLY A 35 -13.78 -8.76 7.91
N SER A 36 -13.82 -7.91 6.88
CA SER A 36 -14.03 -8.37 5.49
C SER A 36 -12.81 -9.06 4.85
N GLY A 37 -11.67 -9.14 5.54
CA GLY A 37 -10.48 -9.82 5.04
C GLY A 37 -9.54 -8.97 4.16
N LYS A 38 -9.84 -7.70 3.88
CA LYS A 38 -9.01 -6.82 3.04
C LYS A 38 -7.57 -6.68 3.55
N SER A 39 -7.40 -6.24 4.80
CA SER A 39 -6.07 -6.11 5.43
C SER A 39 -5.37 -7.47 5.58
N THR A 40 -6.14 -8.53 5.78
CA THR A 40 -5.62 -9.91 5.81
C THR A 40 -5.04 -10.29 4.46
N LEU A 41 -5.74 -9.96 3.37
CA LEU A 41 -5.21 -10.19 2.02
C LEU A 41 -3.90 -9.44 1.79
N LEU A 42 -3.82 -8.13 2.13
CA LEU A 42 -2.56 -7.38 1.99
C LEU A 42 -1.42 -8.04 2.77
N ARG A 43 -1.68 -8.47 4.02
CA ARG A 43 -0.66 -9.15 4.84
C ARG A 43 -0.20 -10.49 4.27
N MET A 44 -1.06 -11.17 3.52
CA MET A 44 -0.68 -12.40 2.82
C MET A 44 0.23 -12.12 1.62
N LEU A 45 0.03 -10.99 0.90
CA LEU A 45 0.82 -10.65 -0.27
C LEU A 45 2.30 -10.35 0.05
N ASN A 46 2.65 -10.06 1.30
CA ASN A 46 4.03 -9.87 1.75
C ASN A 46 4.47 -10.84 2.84
N ASP A 47 3.77 -11.96 2.97
CA ASP A 47 4.08 -13.04 3.92
C ASP A 47 4.16 -12.58 5.40
N LEU A 48 3.37 -11.57 5.77
CA LEU A 48 3.11 -11.24 7.18
C LEU A 48 2.04 -12.15 7.78
N GLN A 49 1.29 -12.85 6.94
CA GLN A 49 0.27 -13.80 7.31
C GLN A 49 0.16 -14.89 6.26
N SER A 50 0.14 -16.15 6.68
CA SER A 50 -0.02 -17.28 5.79
C SER A 50 -1.49 -17.67 5.63
N PRO A 51 -1.94 -18.09 4.44
CA PRO A 51 -3.28 -18.64 4.27
C PRO A 51 -3.42 -19.97 5.04
N THR A 52 -4.67 -20.33 5.37
CA THR A 52 -4.98 -21.66 5.98
C THR A 52 -4.83 -22.76 4.93
N SER A 53 -5.18 -22.48 3.69
CA SER A 53 -4.99 -23.34 2.51
C SER A 53 -4.88 -22.53 1.24
N GLY A 54 -4.51 -23.18 0.14
CA GLY A 54 -4.28 -22.56 -1.15
C GLY A 54 -2.86 -22.03 -1.32
N THR A 55 -2.62 -21.35 -2.42
CA THR A 55 -1.28 -20.85 -2.77
C THR A 55 -1.30 -19.42 -3.25
N ILE A 56 -0.24 -18.70 -2.96
CA ILE A 56 0.00 -17.34 -3.45
C ILE A 56 1.34 -17.32 -4.16
N GLU A 57 1.34 -16.90 -5.41
CA GLU A 57 2.54 -16.72 -6.22
C GLU A 57 2.83 -15.22 -6.38
N TYR A 58 4.10 -14.87 -6.32
CA TYR A 58 4.64 -13.55 -6.69
C TYR A 58 5.66 -13.71 -7.81
N ASN A 59 5.43 -13.09 -8.97
CA ASN A 59 6.28 -13.21 -10.16
C ASN A 59 6.59 -14.67 -10.56
N GLY A 60 5.60 -15.57 -10.46
CA GLY A 60 5.69 -16.97 -10.86
C GLY A 60 6.40 -17.89 -9.86
N LYS A 61 6.69 -17.42 -8.65
CA LYS A 61 7.27 -18.20 -7.57
C LYS A 61 6.36 -18.14 -6.33
N LEU A 62 6.19 -19.24 -5.62
CA LEU A 62 5.40 -19.26 -4.39
C LEU A 62 5.96 -18.26 -3.37
N ILE A 63 5.08 -17.53 -2.69
CA ILE A 63 5.50 -16.58 -1.64
C ILE A 63 6.27 -17.31 -0.53
N SER A 64 5.85 -18.51 -0.16
CA SER A 64 6.53 -19.36 0.83
C SER A 64 7.97 -19.72 0.49
N ASP A 65 8.36 -19.64 -0.79
CA ASP A 65 9.70 -19.99 -1.25
C ASP A 65 10.66 -18.79 -1.27
N TYR A 66 10.14 -17.58 -1.02
CA TYR A 66 10.97 -16.40 -0.88
C TYR A 66 11.63 -16.34 0.50
N HIS A 67 12.82 -15.76 0.56
CA HIS A 67 13.36 -15.32 1.85
C HIS A 67 12.47 -14.14 2.35
N PRO A 68 11.87 -14.21 3.55
CA PRO A 68 10.87 -13.23 3.99
C PRO A 68 11.35 -11.78 3.98
N ILE A 69 12.63 -11.53 4.36
CA ILE A 69 13.21 -10.19 4.34
C ILE A 69 13.30 -9.65 2.90
N GLN A 70 13.74 -10.50 1.95
CA GLN A 70 13.84 -10.08 0.55
C GLN A 70 12.46 -9.78 -0.04
N LEU A 71 11.47 -10.63 0.21
CA LEU A 71 10.10 -10.37 -0.22
C LEU A 71 9.58 -9.03 0.31
N ARG A 72 9.80 -8.74 1.60
CA ARG A 72 9.34 -7.49 2.24
C ARG A 72 10.13 -6.24 1.83
N ARG A 73 11.30 -6.39 1.23
CA ARG A 73 12.04 -5.31 0.56
C ARG A 73 11.44 -4.98 -0.82
N ASP A 74 10.88 -5.97 -1.51
CA ASP A 74 10.23 -5.79 -2.81
C ASP A 74 8.76 -5.42 -2.67
N VAL A 75 8.06 -5.98 -1.67
CA VAL A 75 6.63 -5.81 -1.41
C VAL A 75 6.47 -5.10 -0.06
N VAL A 76 6.52 -3.77 -0.10
CA VAL A 76 6.49 -2.94 1.12
C VAL A 76 5.06 -2.61 1.52
N MET A 77 4.73 -2.81 2.78
CA MET A 77 3.40 -2.53 3.31
C MET A 77 3.40 -1.32 4.25
N LEU A 78 2.45 -0.40 4.04
CA LEU A 78 2.00 0.58 5.00
C LEU A 78 0.72 0.04 5.66
N GLY A 79 0.81 -0.32 6.92
CA GLY A 79 -0.37 -0.73 7.71
C GLY A 79 -1.18 0.48 8.18
N GLN A 80 -2.39 0.23 8.64
CA GLN A 80 -3.31 1.25 9.15
C GLN A 80 -2.72 2.08 10.32
N THR A 81 -1.95 1.43 11.19
CA THR A 81 -1.26 2.10 12.31
C THR A 81 0.26 1.87 12.20
N PRO A 82 0.95 2.66 11.38
CA PRO A 82 2.36 2.44 11.15
C PRO A 82 3.20 2.92 12.35
N PRO A 83 4.30 2.26 12.66
CA PRO A 83 5.19 2.68 13.74
C PRO A 83 5.90 3.99 13.39
N ILE A 84 5.93 4.90 14.35
CA ILE A 84 6.76 6.11 14.32
C ILE A 84 7.80 5.97 15.43
N PHE A 85 9.03 6.23 15.09
CA PHE A 85 10.19 6.16 15.98
C PHE A 85 10.42 7.53 16.63
N ASP A 86 10.82 7.54 17.89
CA ASP A 86 11.22 8.78 18.56
C ASP A 86 12.44 9.41 17.87
N GLY A 87 12.47 10.73 17.82
CA GLY A 87 13.55 11.47 17.17
C GLY A 87 13.08 12.41 16.07
N ALA A 88 13.96 12.72 15.14
CA ALA A 88 13.68 13.66 14.06
C ALA A 88 12.81 13.03 12.94
N VAL A 89 12.12 13.90 12.20
CA VAL A 89 11.45 13.53 10.94
C VAL A 89 12.40 12.84 9.98
N LYS A 90 13.64 13.38 9.84
CA LYS A 90 14.70 12.80 9.01
C LYS A 90 15.03 11.37 9.39
N ASP A 91 15.18 11.07 10.69
CA ASP A 91 15.51 9.73 11.15
C ASP A 91 14.41 8.72 10.79
N ASN A 92 13.15 9.15 10.92
CA ASN A 92 12.01 8.35 10.52
C ASN A 92 11.96 8.08 9.03
N LEU A 93 12.25 9.06 8.19
CA LEU A 93 12.32 8.88 6.74
C LEU A 93 13.41 7.88 6.35
N LEU A 94 14.59 7.97 6.96
CA LEU A 94 15.73 7.12 6.66
C LEU A 94 15.60 5.69 7.21
N MET A 95 14.72 5.45 8.19
CA MET A 95 14.59 4.14 8.84
C MET A 95 14.25 3.02 7.85
N GLY A 96 13.35 3.28 6.89
CA GLY A 96 12.99 2.30 5.85
C GLY A 96 14.17 1.91 4.96
N LEU A 97 14.99 2.89 4.58
CA LEU A 97 16.19 2.68 3.77
C LEU A 97 17.25 1.92 4.55
N ARG A 98 17.45 2.26 5.84
CA ARG A 98 18.36 1.57 6.73
C ARG A 98 18.02 0.08 6.86
N LEU A 99 16.74 -0.25 7.11
CA LEU A 99 16.27 -1.64 7.21
C LEU A 99 16.34 -2.40 5.89
N SER A 100 16.27 -1.68 4.76
CA SER A 100 16.37 -2.27 3.42
C SER A 100 17.81 -2.30 2.89
N GLU A 101 18.79 -1.83 3.67
CA GLU A 101 20.21 -1.73 3.28
C GLU A 101 20.43 -0.90 2.01
N LYS A 102 19.58 0.12 1.82
CA LYS A 102 19.65 1.05 0.68
C LYS A 102 20.47 2.28 1.04
N PRO A 103 21.18 2.90 0.07
CA PRO A 103 21.91 4.14 0.30
C PRO A 103 20.97 5.27 0.72
N PHE A 104 21.47 6.19 1.54
CA PHE A 104 20.71 7.37 1.96
C PHE A 104 20.77 8.43 0.85
N PRO A 105 19.62 9.00 0.46
CA PRO A 105 19.55 10.09 -0.48
C PRO A 105 19.95 11.41 0.20
N ASN A 106 20.08 12.47 -0.61
CA ASN A 106 20.27 13.84 -0.10
C ASN A 106 18.97 14.40 0.53
N ASP A 107 19.09 15.51 1.24
CA ASP A 107 17.96 16.15 1.93
C ASP A 107 16.86 16.62 0.98
N ASP A 108 17.17 16.95 -0.27
CA ASP A 108 16.16 17.35 -1.26
C ASP A 108 15.22 16.20 -1.61
N ALA A 109 15.74 14.97 -1.71
CA ALA A 109 14.90 13.80 -1.92
C ALA A 109 14.01 13.51 -0.70
N LEU A 110 14.51 13.76 0.52
CA LEU A 110 13.70 13.64 1.74
C LEU A 110 12.56 14.67 1.75
N ARG A 111 12.85 15.93 1.43
CA ARG A 111 11.84 16.98 1.31
C ARG A 111 10.81 16.66 0.21
N SER A 112 11.25 16.16 -0.94
CA SER A 112 10.36 15.74 -2.02
C SER A 112 9.41 14.62 -1.58
N ALA A 113 9.87 13.66 -0.78
CA ALA A 113 8.99 12.62 -0.24
C ALA A 113 7.93 13.18 0.72
N LEU A 114 8.30 14.16 1.58
CA LEU A 114 7.34 14.87 2.44
C LEU A 114 6.31 15.64 1.61
N GLN A 115 6.74 16.31 0.54
CA GLN A 115 5.84 17.01 -0.38
C GLN A 115 4.85 16.06 -1.06
N THR A 116 5.30 14.88 -1.48
CA THR A 116 4.43 13.85 -2.12
C THR A 116 3.24 13.48 -1.23
N VAL A 117 3.40 13.51 0.09
CA VAL A 117 2.33 13.20 1.05
C VAL A 117 1.74 14.46 1.70
N SER A 118 2.03 15.64 1.17
CA SER A 118 1.57 16.95 1.70
C SER A 118 1.88 17.13 3.19
N LEU A 119 3.07 16.74 3.63
CA LEU A 119 3.54 16.93 5.00
C LEU A 119 4.54 18.10 5.06
N ASP A 120 4.03 19.23 5.55
CA ASP A 120 4.85 20.46 5.74
C ASP A 120 5.55 20.42 7.10
N LYS A 121 6.74 19.83 7.14
CA LYS A 121 7.58 19.71 8.31
C LYS A 121 9.06 19.83 7.91
N GLN A 122 9.86 20.35 8.86
CA GLN A 122 11.32 20.39 8.71
C GLN A 122 11.90 19.01 9.03
N LEU A 123 13.05 18.71 8.44
CA LEU A 123 13.73 17.43 8.65
C LEU A 123 14.16 17.23 10.10
N GLU A 124 14.41 18.33 10.80
CA GLU A 124 14.85 18.41 12.19
C GLU A 124 13.71 18.41 13.21
N ASP A 125 12.45 18.54 12.76
CA ASP A 125 11.28 18.54 13.64
C ASP A 125 11.20 17.23 14.44
N ASN A 126 10.83 17.32 15.70
CA ASN A 126 10.68 16.15 16.55
C ASN A 126 9.32 15.48 16.30
N THR A 127 9.33 14.16 16.13
CA THR A 127 8.12 13.36 15.84
C THR A 127 7.12 13.33 17.00
N SER A 128 7.54 13.67 18.22
CA SER A 128 6.62 13.76 19.38
C SER A 128 5.59 14.87 19.22
N SER A 129 5.89 15.92 18.47
CA SER A 129 4.99 17.05 18.21
C SER A 129 3.99 16.79 17.07
N LEU A 130 4.12 15.67 16.36
CA LEU A 130 3.26 15.36 15.22
C LEU A 130 1.90 14.84 15.68
N SER A 131 0.84 15.33 15.03
CA SER A 131 -0.51 14.76 15.13
C SER A 131 -0.59 13.35 14.55
N GLY A 132 -1.68 12.62 14.82
CA GLY A 132 -1.89 11.27 14.28
C GLY A 132 -1.84 11.22 12.74
N GLY A 133 -2.50 12.17 12.07
CA GLY A 133 -2.48 12.25 10.61
C GLY A 133 -1.10 12.64 10.04
N GLU A 134 -0.33 13.49 10.74
CA GLU A 134 1.05 13.81 10.33
C GLU A 134 1.98 12.60 10.50
N LYS A 135 1.81 11.82 11.56
CA LYS A 135 2.54 10.56 11.78
C LYS A 135 2.24 9.55 10.67
N GLN A 136 0.98 9.42 10.27
CA GLN A 136 0.58 8.55 9.17
C GLN A 136 1.23 9.00 7.85
N ARG A 137 1.19 10.30 7.52
CA ARG A 137 1.86 10.84 6.34
C ARG A 137 3.38 10.68 6.38
N LEU A 138 4.02 10.86 7.54
CA LEU A 138 5.46 10.60 7.68
C LEU A 138 5.82 9.14 7.40
N ALA A 139 5.03 8.19 7.89
CA ALA A 139 5.22 6.78 7.57
C ALA A 139 4.98 6.49 6.08
N PHE A 140 4.03 7.18 5.45
CA PHE A 140 3.81 7.06 4.00
C PHE A 140 5.01 7.63 3.21
N ALA A 141 5.53 8.82 3.57
CA ALA A 141 6.74 9.37 2.95
C ALA A 141 7.95 8.42 3.08
N ARG A 142 8.09 7.73 4.22
CA ARG A 142 9.11 6.71 4.45
C ARG A 142 9.08 5.61 3.38
N ILE A 143 7.90 5.05 3.09
CA ILE A 143 7.79 3.98 2.08
C ILE A 143 7.94 4.52 0.65
N VAL A 144 7.55 5.77 0.39
CA VAL A 144 7.80 6.44 -0.91
C VAL A 144 9.30 6.51 -1.18
N LEU A 145 10.10 6.88 -0.16
CA LEU A 145 11.57 6.90 -0.24
C LEU A 145 12.21 5.53 -0.47
N MET A 146 11.61 4.48 0.08
CA MET A 146 12.10 3.11 -0.14
C MET A 146 12.01 2.69 -1.60
N ASP A 147 11.13 3.31 -2.39
CA ASP A 147 10.94 3.08 -3.83
C ASP A 147 10.86 1.60 -4.23
N PRO A 148 10.01 0.78 -3.56
CA PRO A 148 9.91 -0.64 -3.84
C PRO A 148 9.22 -0.92 -5.19
N PRO A 149 9.33 -2.14 -5.74
CA PRO A 149 8.52 -2.59 -6.88
C PRO A 149 7.02 -2.59 -6.59
N VAL A 150 6.62 -2.92 -5.36
CA VAL A 150 5.22 -3.06 -4.94
C VAL A 150 4.95 -2.30 -3.65
N TYR A 151 3.90 -1.49 -3.68
CA TYR A 151 3.32 -0.83 -2.51
C TYR A 151 2.01 -1.51 -2.11
N LEU A 152 1.90 -1.92 -0.86
CA LEU A 152 0.66 -2.37 -0.22
C LEU A 152 0.24 -1.31 0.78
N LEU A 153 -0.92 -0.67 0.59
CA LEU A 153 -1.37 0.45 1.40
C LEU A 153 -2.69 0.11 2.08
N ASP A 154 -2.66 -0.03 3.39
CA ASP A 154 -3.84 -0.32 4.20
C ASP A 154 -4.38 0.99 4.80
N GLU A 155 -5.33 1.60 4.11
CA GLU A 155 -5.96 2.88 4.50
C GLU A 155 -4.95 4.01 4.76
N PRO A 156 -4.08 4.33 3.79
CA PRO A 156 -2.92 5.21 4.00
C PRO A 156 -3.30 6.65 4.38
N THR A 157 -4.56 7.04 4.21
CA THR A 157 -5.08 8.41 4.34
C THR A 157 -6.32 8.50 5.22
N SER A 158 -6.65 7.44 5.99
CA SER A 158 -7.89 7.36 6.78
C SER A 158 -8.07 8.45 7.86
N ALA A 159 -6.98 9.11 8.27
CA ALA A 159 -7.02 10.21 9.24
C ALA A 159 -7.16 11.61 8.60
N LEU A 160 -7.41 11.68 7.28
CA LEU A 160 -7.46 12.91 6.51
C LEU A 160 -8.87 13.22 6.02
N ASP A 161 -9.14 14.49 5.73
CA ASP A 161 -10.33 14.90 4.99
C ASP A 161 -10.26 14.40 3.53
N SER A 162 -11.42 14.30 2.88
CA SER A 162 -11.56 13.73 1.53
C SER A 162 -10.75 14.47 0.46
N ASP A 163 -10.62 15.80 0.56
CA ASP A 163 -9.89 16.58 -0.44
C ASP A 163 -8.39 16.38 -0.31
N THR A 164 -7.88 16.32 0.91
CA THR A 164 -6.48 16.03 1.20
C THR A 164 -6.12 14.59 0.84
N GLU A 165 -6.96 13.61 1.18
CA GLU A 165 -6.82 12.22 0.75
C GLU A 165 -6.69 12.12 -0.77
N ARG A 166 -7.65 12.70 -1.50
CA ARG A 166 -7.70 12.68 -2.96
C ARG A 166 -6.43 13.28 -3.57
N ARG A 167 -5.98 14.43 -3.07
CA ARG A 167 -4.76 15.10 -3.56
C ARG A 167 -3.53 14.25 -3.37
N ILE A 168 -3.32 13.69 -2.17
CA ILE A 168 -2.17 12.87 -1.85
C ILE A 168 -2.16 11.59 -2.69
N MET A 169 -3.28 10.90 -2.76
CA MET A 169 -3.37 9.63 -3.49
C MET A 169 -3.19 9.82 -5.00
N LYS A 170 -3.74 10.90 -5.58
CA LYS A 170 -3.47 11.25 -6.99
C LYS A 170 -2.00 11.51 -7.23
N GLN A 171 -1.38 12.39 -6.45
CA GLN A 171 0.04 12.72 -6.58
C GLN A 171 0.94 11.48 -6.45
N PHE A 172 0.65 10.62 -5.46
CA PHE A 172 1.40 9.38 -5.26
C PHE A 172 1.21 8.39 -6.41
N THR A 173 -0.03 8.16 -6.87
CA THR A 173 -0.29 7.20 -7.95
C THR A 173 0.26 7.65 -9.29
N GLU A 174 0.28 8.96 -9.58
CA GLU A 174 0.98 9.50 -10.76
C GLU A 174 2.49 9.24 -10.69
N LEU A 175 3.12 9.46 -9.52
CA LEU A 175 4.52 9.12 -9.31
C LEU A 175 4.78 7.62 -9.50
N ALA A 176 3.93 6.77 -8.95
CA ALA A 176 4.02 5.34 -9.06
C ALA A 176 3.90 4.87 -10.52
N ARG A 177 2.96 5.44 -11.31
CA ARG A 177 2.81 5.17 -12.75
C ARG A 177 4.06 5.56 -13.53
N LYS A 178 4.58 6.78 -13.32
CA LYS A 178 5.82 7.25 -13.97
C LYS A 178 6.99 6.31 -13.71
N LYS A 179 7.05 5.73 -12.52
CA LYS A 179 8.10 4.78 -12.11
C LYS A 179 7.77 3.31 -12.39
N LYS A 180 6.66 3.03 -13.07
CA LYS A 180 6.17 1.66 -13.36
C LYS A 180 6.08 0.78 -12.12
N LYS A 181 5.55 1.34 -11.03
CA LYS A 181 5.34 0.61 -9.77
C LYS A 181 3.98 -0.06 -9.76
N THR A 182 3.86 -1.10 -8.96
CA THR A 182 2.57 -1.72 -8.64
C THR A 182 2.08 -1.16 -7.31
N VAL A 183 0.84 -0.73 -7.26
CA VAL A 183 0.20 -0.25 -6.02
C VAL A 183 -1.06 -1.07 -5.78
N ILE A 184 -1.21 -1.59 -4.58
CA ILE A 184 -2.41 -2.27 -4.11
C ILE A 184 -2.84 -1.53 -2.85
N PHE A 185 -4.03 -0.93 -2.85
CA PHE A 185 -4.46 -0.11 -1.73
C PHE A 185 -5.89 -0.41 -1.30
N ILE A 186 -6.17 -0.18 -0.03
CA ILE A 186 -7.50 -0.22 0.58
C ILE A 186 -7.90 1.21 0.92
N THR A 187 -9.14 1.57 0.65
CA THR A 187 -9.75 2.84 1.09
C THR A 187 -11.22 2.64 1.41
N HIS A 188 -11.77 3.50 2.27
CA HIS A 188 -13.20 3.62 2.52
C HIS A 188 -13.87 4.67 1.63
N SER A 189 -13.11 5.45 0.88
CA SER A 189 -13.64 6.40 -0.08
C SER A 189 -14.36 5.67 -1.22
N GLN A 190 -15.57 6.10 -1.53
CA GLN A 190 -16.34 5.55 -2.65
C GLN A 190 -15.91 6.11 -4.00
N GLN A 191 -15.42 7.34 -4.04
CA GLN A 191 -15.07 8.05 -5.27
C GLN A 191 -13.63 7.86 -5.69
N LEU A 192 -12.70 7.79 -4.73
CA LEU A 192 -11.27 7.72 -5.00
C LEU A 192 -10.87 6.53 -5.90
N PRO A 193 -11.40 5.31 -5.72
CA PRO A 193 -11.06 4.18 -6.58
C PRO A 193 -11.36 4.43 -8.06
N GLU A 194 -12.49 5.04 -8.36
CA GLU A 194 -12.92 5.33 -9.75
C GLU A 194 -12.03 6.38 -10.44
N GLU A 195 -11.36 7.23 -9.64
CA GLU A 195 -10.51 8.30 -10.16
C GLU A 195 -9.07 7.88 -10.43
N ILE A 196 -8.54 6.93 -9.62
CA ILE A 196 -7.10 6.62 -9.63
C ILE A 196 -6.76 5.18 -9.91
N ALA A 197 -7.69 4.22 -9.70
CA ALA A 197 -7.40 2.81 -9.88
C ALA A 197 -7.54 2.36 -11.35
N ASP A 198 -6.66 1.45 -11.77
CA ASP A 198 -6.76 0.74 -13.04
C ASP A 198 -7.63 -0.52 -12.90
N ASP A 199 -7.75 -1.05 -11.68
CA ASP A 199 -8.47 -2.28 -11.36
C ASP A 199 -9.11 -2.15 -9.97
N ILE A 200 -10.35 -2.57 -9.83
CA ILE A 200 -11.07 -2.58 -8.55
C ILE A 200 -11.48 -4.01 -8.24
N ILE A 201 -11.00 -4.51 -7.10
CA ILE A 201 -11.32 -5.84 -6.58
C ILE A 201 -12.24 -5.68 -5.38
N GLU A 202 -13.43 -6.26 -5.46
CA GLU A 202 -14.36 -6.32 -4.34
C GLU A 202 -14.21 -7.65 -3.59
N ILE A 203 -13.99 -7.58 -2.28
CA ILE A 203 -13.90 -8.74 -1.41
C ILE A 203 -15.20 -8.85 -0.61
N SER A 204 -15.85 -9.99 -0.70
CA SER A 204 -17.05 -10.35 0.04
C SER A 204 -16.89 -11.72 0.67
N LYS A 205 -17.43 -11.91 1.88
CA LYS A 205 -17.43 -13.20 2.58
C LYS A 205 -18.18 -14.29 1.81
N THR A 206 -19.19 -13.92 1.03
CA THR A 206 -20.06 -14.86 0.32
C THR A 206 -19.60 -15.15 -1.11
N LYS A 207 -18.99 -14.18 -1.78
CA LYS A 207 -18.61 -14.25 -3.20
C LYS A 207 -17.11 -14.36 -3.44
N GLY A 208 -16.31 -14.31 -2.38
CA GLY A 208 -14.85 -14.25 -2.51
C GLY A 208 -14.38 -12.91 -3.09
N ALA A 209 -13.39 -12.96 -3.99
CA ALA A 209 -12.88 -11.79 -4.69
C ALA A 209 -13.49 -11.68 -6.09
N THR A 210 -14.16 -10.56 -6.38
CA THR A 210 -14.75 -10.27 -7.70
C THR A 210 -14.18 -8.96 -8.24
N ARG A 211 -14.00 -8.86 -9.57
CA ARG A 211 -13.63 -7.60 -10.21
C ARG A 211 -14.86 -6.77 -10.52
N LYS A 212 -14.78 -5.46 -10.22
CA LYS A 212 -15.69 -4.47 -10.79
C LYS A 212 -15.11 -3.95 -12.10
N GLU A 213 -15.93 -3.83 -13.14
CA GLU A 213 -15.53 -3.12 -14.35
C GLU A 213 -15.28 -1.65 -14.00
N VAL A 214 -14.03 -1.23 -14.13
CA VAL A 214 -13.67 0.20 -14.13
C VAL A 214 -14.01 0.69 -15.53
N LEU A 215 -14.93 1.65 -15.65
CA LEU A 215 -15.15 2.38 -16.91
C LEU A 215 -13.79 2.97 -17.29
N SER A 216 -13.21 2.44 -18.37
CA SER A 216 -11.84 2.69 -18.78
C SER A 216 -11.49 4.18 -18.72
N VAL A 217 -10.38 4.50 -18.06
CA VAL A 217 -9.81 5.87 -17.98
C VAL A 217 -9.20 6.28 -19.34
N GLU A 218 -9.45 5.53 -20.41
CA GLU A 218 -9.07 5.85 -21.79
C GLU A 218 -9.92 7.01 -22.30
N GLY A 219 -9.45 8.24 -22.06
CA GLY A 219 -10.09 9.45 -22.57
C GLY A 219 -9.89 10.74 -21.78
N ARG A 220 -9.01 10.76 -20.78
CA ARG A 220 -8.72 11.96 -19.99
C ARG A 220 -7.27 12.44 -20.18
N TYR A 221 -6.94 12.83 -21.43
CA TYR A 221 -5.79 13.68 -21.73
C TYR A 221 -6.25 14.85 -22.60
#